data_416b2131ca38a9ad2d0800da0b9789bc
#
_entry.id   416b2131ca38a9ad2d0800da0b9789bc
#
_cell.length_a   1.000
_cell.length_b   1.000
_cell.length_c   1.000
_cell.angle_alpha   90.00
_cell.angle_beta   90.00
_cell.angle_gamma   90.00
#
_symmetry.space_group_name_H-M   'P 1'
#
loop_
_entity.id
_entity.type
_entity.pdbx_description
1 polymer ?
#
loop_
_entity_poly.entity_id
_entity_poly.type
_entity_poly.pdbx_seq_one_letter_code
_entity_poly.pdbx_strand_id
1 'polypeptide(L)'
;MAKRSEKTVLFLCTGNYYRSRFAEVLFNSVADKMGLPWRASSRGLALERGVHNVGPMAVSAVKALEARGLRGIADLARLPAQVTADDLERAAWIVALKEAEHLPLLHERFPSWAEKVEFWQVEDAPEALALIEREVMDLAARLIVGGKRREAQEMATETAAPPAKKEVVRTSAPVVRLGRETKGRRGKGVTTVSDVPFDEAGLLELAATLKQRCGTGGTVKEGQIEIQGDQRDRLAAVLESLGYKVKRVGG
;
A
#
# COMPACT_ATOMS: atom_id res chain seq x y z
N MET A 1 -18.37 -25.19 -5.07
CA MET A 1 -17.48 -24.18 -4.44
C MET A 1 -17.12 -23.15 -5.49
N ALA A 2 -17.53 -21.91 -5.34
CA ALA A 2 -17.17 -20.83 -6.25
C ALA A 2 -15.67 -20.61 -6.19
N LYS A 3 -14.99 -20.65 -7.33
CA LYS A 3 -13.56 -20.38 -7.47
C LYS A 3 -13.36 -18.89 -7.09
N ARG A 4 -12.74 -18.61 -5.94
CA ARG A 4 -12.39 -17.24 -5.56
C ARG A 4 -11.57 -16.63 -6.70
N SER A 5 -11.95 -15.43 -7.17
CA SER A 5 -11.18 -14.76 -8.20
C SER A 5 -9.80 -14.43 -7.63
N GLU A 6 -8.79 -14.95 -8.27
CA GLU A 6 -7.39 -14.77 -7.89
C GLU A 6 -6.99 -13.31 -8.16
N LYS A 7 -6.45 -12.62 -7.15
CA LYS A 7 -5.98 -11.24 -7.26
C LYS A 7 -4.52 -11.21 -7.68
N THR A 8 -4.13 -10.18 -8.42
CA THR A 8 -2.77 -10.08 -8.94
C THR A 8 -1.95 -8.99 -8.24
N VAL A 9 -0.73 -9.34 -7.80
CA VAL A 9 0.33 -8.40 -7.47
C VAL A 9 1.23 -8.24 -8.69
N LEU A 10 1.50 -7.02 -9.11
CA LEU A 10 2.42 -6.71 -10.21
C LEU A 10 3.71 -6.12 -9.66
N PHE A 11 4.83 -6.82 -9.83
CA PHE A 11 6.16 -6.31 -9.48
C PHE A 11 6.83 -5.63 -10.67
N LEU A 12 7.32 -4.40 -10.47
CA LEU A 12 7.97 -3.59 -11.49
C LEU A 12 9.43 -3.32 -11.14
N CYS A 13 10.31 -3.46 -12.14
CA CYS A 13 11.67 -2.91 -12.11
C CYS A 13 12.02 -2.36 -13.49
N THR A 14 13.22 -1.85 -13.70
CA THR A 14 13.62 -1.27 -14.99
C THR A 14 13.57 -2.32 -16.11
N GLY A 15 14.30 -3.42 -15.98
CA GLY A 15 14.55 -4.38 -17.06
C GLY A 15 13.82 -5.72 -16.96
N ASN A 16 12.98 -5.98 -15.97
CA ASN A 16 12.28 -7.26 -15.73
C ASN A 16 13.21 -8.50 -15.78
N TYR A 17 14.42 -8.38 -15.24
CA TYR A 17 15.46 -9.40 -15.40
C TYR A 17 15.94 -9.97 -14.05
N TYR A 18 16.10 -9.13 -13.02
CA TYR A 18 16.66 -9.48 -11.72
C TYR A 18 15.64 -9.31 -10.60
N ARG A 19 15.48 -8.10 -10.05
CA ARG A 19 14.69 -7.79 -8.85
C ARG A 19 13.22 -8.21 -8.94
N SER A 20 12.49 -7.72 -9.93
CA SER A 20 11.05 -8.01 -10.06
C SER A 20 10.75 -9.48 -10.38
N ARG A 21 11.64 -10.13 -11.13
CA ARG A 21 11.55 -11.56 -11.43
C ARG A 21 11.72 -12.42 -10.19
N PHE A 22 12.71 -12.09 -9.35
CA PHE A 22 12.91 -12.77 -8.08
C PHE A 22 11.72 -12.60 -7.15
N ALA A 23 11.19 -11.36 -7.03
CA ALA A 23 10.01 -11.05 -6.23
C ALA A 23 8.78 -11.85 -6.66
N GLU A 24 8.50 -11.93 -7.97
CA GLU A 24 7.39 -12.71 -8.55
C GLU A 24 7.44 -14.17 -8.13
N VAL A 25 8.56 -14.84 -8.38
CA VAL A 25 8.70 -16.28 -8.11
C VAL A 25 8.63 -16.56 -6.62
N LEU A 26 9.29 -15.74 -5.80
CA LEU A 26 9.29 -15.90 -4.36
C LEU A 26 7.88 -15.68 -3.78
N PHE A 27 7.19 -14.60 -4.20
CA PHE A 27 5.84 -14.31 -3.74
C PHE A 27 4.87 -15.45 -4.08
N ASN A 28 4.92 -15.98 -5.29
CA ASN A 28 4.06 -17.08 -5.71
C ASN A 28 4.27 -18.32 -4.82
N SER A 29 5.52 -18.65 -4.51
CA SER A 29 5.83 -19.74 -3.58
C SER A 29 5.30 -19.48 -2.16
N VAL A 30 5.44 -18.25 -1.67
CA VAL A 30 4.92 -17.83 -0.35
C VAL A 30 3.40 -17.89 -0.34
N ALA A 31 2.74 -17.36 -1.37
CA ALA A 31 1.29 -17.37 -1.51
C ALA A 31 0.72 -18.79 -1.52
N ASP A 32 1.35 -19.71 -2.26
CA ASP A 32 0.96 -21.12 -2.28
C ASP A 32 1.07 -21.78 -0.89
N LYS A 33 2.20 -21.59 -0.20
CA LYS A 33 2.42 -22.13 1.15
C LYS A 33 1.45 -21.58 2.19
N MET A 34 1.03 -20.32 2.03
CA MET A 34 0.11 -19.64 2.95
C MET A 34 -1.36 -19.77 2.52
N GLY A 35 -1.67 -20.40 1.37
CA GLY A 35 -3.03 -20.52 0.85
C GLY A 35 -3.67 -19.17 0.49
N LEU A 36 -2.87 -18.19 0.06
CA LEU A 36 -3.36 -16.87 -0.33
C LEU A 36 -4.03 -16.92 -1.70
N PRO A 37 -5.20 -16.26 -1.88
CA PRO A 37 -5.85 -16.15 -3.18
C PRO A 37 -5.22 -15.02 -4.02
N TRP A 38 -3.88 -15.03 -4.11
CA TRP A 38 -3.09 -14.02 -4.79
C TRP A 38 -2.04 -14.67 -5.68
N ARG A 39 -1.80 -14.05 -6.83
CA ARG A 39 -0.70 -14.38 -7.73
C ARG A 39 0.11 -13.15 -8.08
N ALA A 40 1.41 -13.32 -8.18
CA ALA A 40 2.30 -12.28 -8.68
C ALA A 40 2.58 -12.47 -10.16
N SER A 41 2.75 -11.36 -10.83
CA SER A 41 3.41 -11.23 -12.13
C SER A 41 4.47 -10.14 -12.05
N SER A 42 5.37 -10.07 -13.04
CA SER A 42 6.36 -9.00 -13.10
C SER A 42 6.56 -8.46 -14.51
N ARG A 43 6.93 -7.16 -14.61
CA ARG A 43 7.20 -6.45 -15.84
C ARG A 43 8.36 -5.48 -15.69
N GLY A 44 8.92 -5.04 -16.83
CA GLY A 44 9.91 -3.97 -16.90
C GLY A 44 9.29 -2.66 -17.34
N LEU A 45 9.72 -1.57 -16.72
CA LEU A 45 9.31 -0.21 -17.09
C LEU A 45 10.03 0.29 -18.33
N ALA A 46 11.27 -0.21 -18.58
CA ALA A 46 12.15 0.28 -19.63
C ALA A 46 13.13 -0.83 -20.08
N LEU A 47 12.64 -1.84 -20.81
CA LEU A 47 13.46 -2.99 -21.26
C LEU A 47 14.66 -2.55 -22.11
N GLU A 48 14.53 -1.48 -22.87
CA GLU A 48 15.58 -0.90 -23.70
C GLU A 48 16.80 -0.41 -22.88
N ARG A 49 16.63 -0.18 -21.58
CA ARG A 49 17.75 0.16 -20.66
C ARG A 49 18.49 -1.08 -20.16
N GLY A 50 17.95 -2.26 -20.41
CA GLY A 50 18.52 -3.56 -20.01
C GLY A 50 19.29 -4.26 -21.15
N VAL A 51 20.00 -3.53 -22.01
CA VAL A 51 20.68 -4.06 -23.20
C VAL A 51 21.73 -5.15 -22.89
N HIS A 52 22.20 -5.21 -21.65
CA HIS A 52 23.15 -6.25 -21.21
C HIS A 52 22.47 -7.45 -20.51
N ASN A 53 21.14 -7.44 -20.40
CA ASN A 53 20.40 -8.56 -19.83
C ASN A 53 20.35 -9.71 -20.86
N VAL A 54 21.06 -10.79 -20.57
CA VAL A 54 21.12 -11.97 -21.45
C VAL A 54 20.31 -13.10 -20.86
N GLY A 55 19.36 -13.62 -21.65
CA GLY A 55 18.49 -14.73 -21.24
C GLY A 55 17.25 -14.29 -20.48
N PRO A 56 16.51 -15.24 -19.90
CA PRO A 56 15.19 -15.00 -19.31
C PRO A 56 15.26 -14.34 -17.91
N MET A 57 16.33 -14.61 -17.12
CA MET A 57 16.48 -14.13 -15.77
C MET A 57 17.95 -14.11 -15.36
N ALA A 58 18.35 -13.22 -14.49
CA ALA A 58 19.71 -13.15 -13.95
C ALA A 58 20.11 -14.47 -13.25
N VAL A 59 21.29 -15.00 -13.59
CA VAL A 59 21.78 -16.27 -13.06
C VAL A 59 21.89 -16.23 -11.53
N SER A 60 22.28 -15.09 -10.96
CA SER A 60 22.34 -14.89 -9.50
C SER A 60 20.98 -15.03 -8.83
N ALA A 61 19.92 -14.51 -9.46
CA ALA A 61 18.54 -14.66 -8.95
C ALA A 61 18.06 -16.12 -9.07
N VAL A 62 18.35 -16.79 -10.18
CA VAL A 62 18.04 -18.21 -10.35
C VAL A 62 18.69 -19.04 -9.25
N LYS A 63 20.03 -18.89 -9.04
CA LYS A 63 20.75 -19.60 -7.98
C LYS A 63 20.18 -19.31 -6.59
N ALA A 64 19.77 -18.08 -6.32
CA ALA A 64 19.18 -17.73 -5.03
C ALA A 64 17.81 -18.38 -4.83
N LEU A 65 16.99 -18.51 -5.87
CA LEU A 65 15.72 -19.25 -5.81
C LEU A 65 15.96 -20.75 -5.63
N GLU A 66 16.91 -21.34 -6.34
CA GLU A 66 17.28 -22.76 -6.20
C GLU A 66 17.78 -23.08 -4.78
N ALA A 67 18.58 -22.19 -4.18
CA ALA A 67 19.02 -22.32 -2.80
C ALA A 67 17.85 -22.32 -1.78
N ARG A 68 16.71 -21.75 -2.15
CA ARG A 68 15.45 -21.76 -1.38
C ARG A 68 14.54 -22.94 -1.73
N GLY A 69 15.03 -23.90 -2.53
CA GLY A 69 14.26 -25.07 -2.97
C GLY A 69 13.27 -24.80 -4.10
N LEU A 70 13.33 -23.64 -4.75
CA LEU A 70 12.45 -23.24 -5.84
C LEU A 70 13.11 -23.61 -7.18
N ARG A 71 13.02 -24.89 -7.55
CA ARG A 71 13.62 -25.45 -8.77
C ARG A 71 12.54 -25.86 -9.77
N GLY A 72 12.88 -25.85 -11.06
CA GLY A 72 12.01 -26.37 -12.12
C GLY A 72 10.73 -25.57 -12.36
N ILE A 73 10.72 -24.30 -11.95
CA ILE A 73 9.56 -23.42 -12.13
C ILE A 73 9.54 -22.94 -13.58
N ALA A 74 8.44 -23.20 -14.29
CA ALA A 74 8.29 -22.84 -15.69
C ALA A 74 8.52 -21.33 -15.93
N ASP A 75 8.14 -20.49 -14.99
CA ASP A 75 8.32 -19.04 -15.06
C ASP A 75 9.79 -18.58 -15.16
N LEU A 76 10.76 -19.42 -14.72
CA LEU A 76 12.18 -19.07 -14.82
C LEU A 76 12.64 -18.93 -16.28
N ALA A 77 11.98 -19.62 -17.22
CA ALA A 77 12.29 -19.58 -18.64
C ALA A 77 11.63 -18.42 -19.39
N ARG A 78 10.70 -17.69 -18.78
CA ARG A 78 10.01 -16.55 -19.40
C ARG A 78 10.98 -15.39 -19.64
N LEU A 79 11.02 -14.88 -20.86
CA LEU A 79 11.80 -13.67 -21.19
C LEU A 79 11.24 -12.42 -20.50
N PRO A 80 12.09 -11.41 -20.28
CA PRO A 80 11.66 -10.10 -19.81
C PRO A 80 10.51 -9.54 -20.66
N ALA A 81 9.51 -8.95 -20.03
CA ALA A 81 8.35 -8.38 -20.68
C ALA A 81 8.13 -6.92 -20.27
N GLN A 82 7.84 -6.07 -21.27
CA GLN A 82 7.50 -4.66 -21.05
C GLN A 82 6.15 -4.55 -20.35
N VAL A 83 6.00 -3.63 -19.40
CA VAL A 83 4.73 -3.31 -18.79
C VAL A 83 3.80 -2.63 -19.81
N THR A 84 2.52 -2.99 -19.75
CA THR A 84 1.45 -2.39 -20.55
C THR A 84 0.41 -1.72 -19.63
N ALA A 85 -0.44 -0.86 -20.19
CA ALA A 85 -1.56 -0.27 -19.43
C ALA A 85 -2.51 -1.36 -18.89
N ASP A 86 -2.75 -2.42 -19.68
CA ASP A 86 -3.57 -3.55 -19.32
C ASP A 86 -2.99 -4.36 -18.12
N ASP A 87 -1.65 -4.50 -18.03
CA ASP A 87 -1.01 -5.10 -16.86
C ASP A 87 -1.28 -4.28 -15.59
N LEU A 88 -1.22 -2.95 -15.70
CA LEU A 88 -1.48 -2.04 -14.58
C LEU A 88 -2.96 -2.06 -14.16
N GLU A 89 -3.88 -2.08 -15.13
CA GLU A 89 -5.33 -2.11 -14.87
C GLU A 89 -5.79 -3.41 -14.20
N ARG A 90 -5.21 -4.55 -14.57
CA ARG A 90 -5.54 -5.86 -14.00
C ARG A 90 -4.93 -6.10 -12.63
N ALA A 91 -3.88 -5.37 -12.27
CA ALA A 91 -3.21 -5.55 -11.00
C ALA A 91 -4.05 -5.00 -9.86
N ALA A 92 -4.34 -5.84 -8.86
CA ALA A 92 -4.98 -5.41 -7.62
C ALA A 92 -3.99 -4.72 -6.65
N TRP A 93 -2.69 -4.95 -6.85
CA TRP A 93 -1.59 -4.32 -6.11
C TRP A 93 -0.39 -4.16 -7.02
N ILE A 94 0.23 -2.99 -7.02
CA ILE A 94 1.39 -2.70 -7.86
C ILE A 94 2.55 -2.28 -6.96
N VAL A 95 3.69 -2.92 -7.15
CA VAL A 95 4.93 -2.66 -6.40
C VAL A 95 6.07 -2.37 -7.36
N ALA A 96 6.73 -1.23 -7.21
CA ALA A 96 7.97 -0.91 -7.90
C ALA A 96 9.16 -1.00 -6.93
N LEU A 97 10.23 -1.69 -7.33
CA LEU A 97 11.29 -2.13 -6.44
C LEU A 97 12.22 -1.02 -5.94
N LYS A 98 12.23 0.16 -6.61
CA LYS A 98 13.05 1.32 -6.21
C LYS A 98 12.39 2.61 -6.66
N GLU A 99 12.01 3.46 -5.69
CA GLU A 99 11.31 4.73 -5.99
C GLU A 99 12.13 5.65 -6.89
N ALA A 100 13.38 5.93 -6.51
CA ALA A 100 14.24 6.86 -7.24
C ALA A 100 14.49 6.46 -8.71
N GLU A 101 14.45 5.16 -9.04
CA GLU A 101 14.59 4.65 -10.41
C GLU A 101 13.27 4.61 -11.17
N HIS A 102 12.20 4.19 -10.51
CA HIS A 102 10.97 3.78 -11.18
C HIS A 102 9.91 4.88 -11.22
N LEU A 103 9.89 5.80 -10.24
CA LEU A 103 8.93 6.91 -10.23
C LEU A 103 9.08 7.83 -11.46
N PRO A 104 10.32 8.23 -11.88
CA PRO A 104 10.49 9.00 -13.11
C PRO A 104 10.01 8.25 -14.36
N LEU A 105 10.22 6.93 -14.45
CA LEU A 105 9.75 6.11 -15.57
C LEU A 105 8.23 5.98 -15.61
N LEU A 106 7.60 5.89 -14.44
CA LEU A 106 6.14 5.89 -14.34
C LEU A 106 5.55 7.24 -14.75
N HIS A 107 6.13 8.35 -14.32
CA HIS A 107 5.69 9.69 -14.75
C HIS A 107 5.84 9.89 -16.26
N GLU A 108 6.91 9.39 -16.86
CA GLU A 108 7.15 9.48 -18.30
C GLU A 108 6.16 8.66 -19.12
N ARG A 109 5.85 7.42 -18.67
CA ARG A 109 5.15 6.42 -19.50
C ARG A 109 3.73 6.14 -19.06
N PHE A 110 3.44 6.26 -17.76
CA PHE A 110 2.16 5.92 -17.13
C PHE A 110 1.81 6.91 -16.02
N PRO A 111 1.70 8.23 -16.31
CA PRO A 111 1.57 9.27 -15.28
C PRO A 111 0.35 9.08 -14.36
N SER A 112 -0.75 8.56 -14.88
CA SER A 112 -1.97 8.29 -14.09
C SER A 112 -1.82 7.16 -13.06
N TRP A 113 -0.71 6.41 -13.12
CA TRP A 113 -0.40 5.29 -12.24
C TRP A 113 0.67 5.60 -11.20
N ALA A 114 1.47 6.66 -11.37
CA ALA A 114 2.60 6.97 -10.52
C ALA A 114 2.25 7.04 -9.03
N GLU A 115 1.08 7.59 -8.68
CA GLU A 115 0.61 7.71 -7.30
C GLU A 115 -0.12 6.45 -6.77
N LYS A 116 -0.35 5.45 -7.62
CA LYS A 116 -1.05 4.20 -7.26
C LYS A 116 -0.10 3.03 -6.98
N VAL A 117 1.19 3.27 -7.11
CA VAL A 117 2.25 2.27 -6.97
C VAL A 117 2.86 2.36 -5.59
N GLU A 118 2.99 1.23 -4.92
CA GLU A 118 3.81 1.11 -3.71
C GLU A 118 5.28 1.01 -4.10
N PHE A 119 6.15 1.78 -3.46
CA PHE A 119 7.57 1.76 -3.73
C PHE A 119 8.33 1.07 -2.61
N TRP A 120 9.13 0.06 -2.97
CA TRP A 120 10.14 -0.49 -2.10
C TRP A 120 11.47 0.25 -2.30
N GLN A 121 12.41 0.07 -1.37
CA GLN A 121 13.73 0.72 -1.43
C GLN A 121 14.81 -0.33 -1.63
N VAL A 122 14.76 -1.04 -2.76
CA VAL A 122 15.69 -2.13 -3.09
C VAL A 122 16.64 -1.69 -4.19
N GLU A 123 17.89 -1.46 -3.81
CA GLU A 123 18.98 -1.16 -4.75
C GLU A 123 19.31 -2.36 -5.66
N ASP A 124 19.97 -2.10 -6.79
CA ASP A 124 20.54 -3.16 -7.64
C ASP A 124 21.92 -3.55 -7.12
N ALA A 125 21.93 -4.27 -6.01
CA ALA A 125 23.10 -4.60 -5.21
C ALA A 125 23.06 -6.08 -4.77
N PRO A 126 24.15 -6.67 -4.29
CA PRO A 126 24.19 -8.06 -3.82
C PRO A 126 23.16 -8.37 -2.74
N GLU A 127 22.83 -7.41 -1.89
CA GLU A 127 21.87 -7.53 -0.78
C GLU A 127 20.40 -7.45 -1.24
N ALA A 128 20.15 -7.07 -2.48
CA ALA A 128 18.82 -6.87 -3.04
C ALA A 128 17.88 -8.04 -2.79
N LEU A 129 18.34 -9.27 -2.99
CA LEU A 129 17.51 -10.47 -2.88
C LEU A 129 17.07 -10.75 -1.45
N ALA A 130 17.91 -10.48 -0.45
CA ALA A 130 17.56 -10.60 0.96
C ALA A 130 16.53 -9.53 1.38
N LEU A 131 16.65 -8.30 0.86
CA LEU A 131 15.69 -7.24 1.08
C LEU A 131 14.34 -7.59 0.44
N ILE A 132 14.35 -8.05 -0.82
CA ILE A 132 13.13 -8.48 -1.52
C ILE A 132 12.42 -9.60 -0.74
N GLU A 133 13.15 -10.56 -0.21
CA GLU A 133 12.57 -11.66 0.58
C GLU A 133 11.82 -11.12 1.80
N ARG A 134 12.40 -10.18 2.53
CA ARG A 134 11.75 -9.54 3.67
C ARG A 134 10.49 -8.77 3.25
N GLU A 135 10.57 -7.95 2.22
CA GLU A 135 9.45 -7.17 1.72
C GLU A 135 8.31 -8.05 1.17
N VAL A 136 8.64 -9.18 0.51
CA VAL A 136 7.66 -10.18 0.05
C VAL A 136 6.94 -10.82 1.23
N MET A 137 7.66 -11.19 2.30
CA MET A 137 7.04 -11.76 3.50
C MET A 137 6.12 -10.77 4.20
N ASP A 138 6.54 -9.51 4.30
CA ASP A 138 5.75 -8.44 4.89
C ASP A 138 4.48 -8.16 4.06
N LEU A 139 4.61 -8.06 2.74
CA LEU A 139 3.46 -7.93 1.84
C LEU A 139 2.47 -9.10 2.00
N ALA A 140 2.96 -10.34 2.02
CA ALA A 140 2.10 -11.51 2.20
C ALA A 140 1.34 -11.45 3.54
N ALA A 141 2.01 -11.05 4.62
CA ALA A 141 1.37 -10.87 5.93
C ALA A 141 0.27 -9.79 5.90
N ARG A 142 0.52 -8.64 5.25
CA ARG A 142 -0.49 -7.57 5.07
C ARG A 142 -1.70 -8.05 4.27
N LEU A 143 -1.49 -8.86 3.23
CA LEU A 143 -2.58 -9.39 2.41
C LEU A 143 -3.44 -10.42 3.15
N ILE A 144 -2.88 -11.19 4.08
CA ILE A 144 -3.64 -12.08 4.98
C ILE A 144 -4.58 -11.26 5.86
N VAL A 145 -4.05 -10.24 6.53
CA VAL A 145 -4.82 -9.41 7.46
C VAL A 145 -5.95 -8.67 6.71
N GLY A 146 -5.64 -8.08 5.55
CA GLY A 146 -6.61 -7.41 4.70
C GLY A 146 -7.71 -8.36 4.18
N GLY A 147 -7.37 -9.61 3.87
CA GLY A 147 -8.31 -10.65 3.48
C GLY A 147 -9.29 -11.02 4.60
N LYS A 148 -8.77 -11.28 5.80
CA LYS A 148 -9.58 -11.63 6.98
C LYS A 148 -10.55 -10.50 7.40
N ARG A 149 -10.13 -9.24 7.30
CA ARG A 149 -11.01 -8.09 7.58
C ARG A 149 -12.20 -8.03 6.60
N ARG A 150 -11.97 -8.27 5.31
CA ARG A 150 -13.05 -8.30 4.31
C ARG A 150 -14.01 -9.48 4.53
N GLU A 151 -13.50 -10.67 4.82
CA GLU A 151 -14.32 -11.85 5.12
C GLU A 151 -15.20 -11.65 6.37
N ALA A 152 -14.62 -11.07 7.43
CA ALA A 152 -15.39 -10.74 8.64
C ALA A 152 -16.46 -9.68 8.36
N GLN A 153 -16.21 -8.74 7.47
CA GLN A 153 -17.17 -7.70 7.07
C GLN A 153 -18.25 -8.26 6.14
N GLU A 154 -17.92 -9.15 5.23
CA GLU A 154 -18.88 -9.86 4.36
C GLU A 154 -19.77 -10.80 5.18
N MET A 155 -19.23 -11.55 6.14
CA MET A 155 -20.01 -12.40 7.05
C MET A 155 -20.93 -11.59 7.97
N ALA A 156 -20.49 -10.42 8.43
CA ALA A 156 -21.32 -9.52 9.24
C ALA A 156 -22.49 -8.91 8.44
N THR A 157 -22.34 -8.77 7.12
CA THR A 157 -23.43 -8.32 6.23
C THR A 157 -24.37 -9.45 5.81
N GLU A 158 -23.94 -10.71 5.79
CA GLU A 158 -24.74 -11.87 5.40
C GLU A 158 -25.65 -12.38 6.54
N THR A 159 -25.27 -12.12 7.80
CA THR A 159 -26.08 -12.47 8.99
C THR A 159 -27.10 -11.40 9.39
N ALA A 160 -27.07 -10.24 8.76
CA ALA A 160 -28.08 -9.20 8.95
C ALA A 160 -29.24 -9.42 7.97
N ALA A 161 -30.45 -9.69 8.49
CA ALA A 161 -31.67 -9.72 7.69
C ALA A 161 -31.81 -8.44 6.85
N PRO A 162 -32.37 -8.50 5.61
CA PRO A 162 -32.35 -7.37 4.69
C PRO A 162 -33.09 -6.19 5.31
N PRO A 163 -32.42 -5.04 5.51
CA PRO A 163 -33.15 -3.84 5.87
C PRO A 163 -33.96 -3.38 4.66
N ALA A 164 -35.23 -3.04 4.91
CA ALA A 164 -36.11 -2.43 3.93
C ALA A 164 -35.40 -1.32 3.18
N LYS A 165 -35.62 -1.25 1.86
CA LYS A 165 -35.04 -0.27 0.93
C LYS A 165 -35.06 1.13 1.55
N LYS A 166 -33.88 1.60 2.02
CA LYS A 166 -33.65 3.01 2.28
C LYS A 166 -32.90 3.58 1.09
N GLU A 167 -33.52 4.59 0.54
CA GLU A 167 -33.07 5.52 -0.48
C GLU A 167 -31.60 5.87 -0.34
N VAL A 168 -30.83 5.80 -1.44
CA VAL A 168 -29.41 6.19 -1.49
C VAL A 168 -29.32 7.70 -1.24
N VAL A 169 -29.21 8.07 0.02
CA VAL A 169 -28.79 9.42 0.40
C VAL A 169 -27.30 9.52 0.06
N ARG A 170 -26.96 10.38 -0.87
CA ARG A 170 -25.59 10.82 -1.15
C ARG A 170 -25.02 11.40 0.14
N THR A 171 -24.26 10.60 0.91
CA THR A 171 -23.61 11.06 2.13
C THR A 171 -22.53 12.05 1.74
N SER A 172 -22.75 13.31 2.12
CA SER A 172 -21.72 14.36 2.14
C SER A 172 -20.48 13.86 2.90
N ALA A 173 -19.27 14.24 2.43
CA ALA A 173 -18.02 13.93 3.10
C ALA A 173 -18.12 14.12 4.62
N PRO A 174 -17.60 13.17 5.44
CA PRO A 174 -17.72 13.24 6.89
C PRO A 174 -17.13 14.54 7.41
N VAL A 175 -17.85 15.20 8.33
CA VAL A 175 -17.44 16.48 8.90
C VAL A 175 -16.67 16.22 10.19
N VAL A 176 -15.40 16.62 10.22
CA VAL A 176 -14.55 16.58 11.43
C VAL A 176 -14.43 17.98 12.02
N ARG A 177 -14.33 18.06 13.34
CA ARG A 177 -14.15 19.35 14.03
C ARG A 177 -12.71 19.55 14.40
N LEU A 178 -12.20 20.73 14.11
CA LEU A 178 -10.84 21.16 14.40
C LEU A 178 -10.88 22.31 15.40
N GLY A 179 -10.40 22.04 16.61
CA GLY A 179 -10.40 22.99 17.71
C GLY A 179 -9.00 23.33 18.22
N ARG A 180 -8.91 24.29 19.16
CA ARG A 180 -7.71 24.60 19.93
C ARG A 180 -8.02 24.56 21.41
N GLU A 181 -7.19 23.86 22.18
CA GLU A 181 -7.32 23.81 23.62
C GLU A 181 -6.05 24.32 24.29
N THR A 182 -6.21 25.28 25.22
CA THR A 182 -5.09 25.90 25.95
C THR A 182 -5.23 25.74 27.45
N LYS A 183 -6.40 25.30 27.96
CA LYS A 183 -6.74 25.25 29.38
C LYS A 183 -5.87 24.22 30.12
N GLY A 184 -5.19 24.65 31.20
CA GLY A 184 -4.40 23.77 32.05
C GLY A 184 -3.01 23.38 31.54
N ARG A 185 -2.51 23.95 30.39
CA ARG A 185 -1.29 23.50 29.73
C ARG A 185 -0.12 24.51 29.73
N ARG A 186 -0.04 25.39 30.69
CA ARG A 186 1.07 26.39 30.89
C ARG A 186 1.44 27.12 29.59
N GLY A 187 0.44 27.56 28.80
CA GLY A 187 0.66 28.31 27.56
C GLY A 187 0.99 27.47 26.31
N LYS A 188 1.21 26.18 26.44
CA LYS A 188 1.41 25.27 25.28
C LYS A 188 0.06 24.72 24.84
N GLY A 189 -0.59 25.36 23.86
CA GLY A 189 -1.85 24.89 23.30
C GLY A 189 -1.69 23.60 22.50
N VAL A 190 -2.79 22.87 22.34
CA VAL A 190 -2.89 21.72 21.43
C VAL A 190 -4.00 21.99 20.44
N THR A 191 -3.86 21.45 19.23
CA THR A 191 -4.95 21.38 18.26
C THR A 191 -5.67 20.06 18.39
N THR A 192 -7.00 20.10 18.55
CA THR A 192 -7.84 18.91 18.73
C THR A 192 -8.60 18.60 17.45
N VAL A 193 -8.67 17.32 17.08
CA VAL A 193 -9.51 16.79 16.00
C VAL A 193 -10.54 15.86 16.61
N SER A 194 -11.82 16.20 16.48
CA SER A 194 -12.95 15.43 17.02
C SER A 194 -13.99 15.11 15.94
N ASP A 195 -14.99 14.29 16.30
CA ASP A 195 -16.03 13.79 15.40
C ASP A 195 -15.47 13.00 14.20
N VAL A 196 -14.33 12.35 14.39
CA VAL A 196 -13.75 11.45 13.39
C VAL A 196 -14.53 10.14 13.41
N PRO A 197 -15.04 9.64 12.26
CA PRO A 197 -15.89 8.45 12.23
C PRO A 197 -15.07 7.15 12.26
N PHE A 198 -14.16 7.02 13.23
CA PHE A 198 -13.31 5.86 13.44
C PHE A 198 -13.44 5.28 14.85
N ASP A 199 -13.16 3.98 14.97
CA ASP A 199 -12.89 3.33 16.24
C ASP A 199 -11.52 3.76 16.81
N GLU A 200 -11.18 3.29 18.00
CA GLU A 200 -9.94 3.66 18.68
C GLU A 200 -8.68 3.31 17.84
N ALA A 201 -8.69 2.19 17.13
CA ALA A 201 -7.59 1.77 16.26
C ALA A 201 -7.42 2.72 15.06
N GLY A 202 -8.51 3.10 14.39
CA GLY A 202 -8.49 4.05 13.28
C GLY A 202 -8.09 5.47 13.71
N LEU A 203 -8.46 5.88 14.94
CA LEU A 203 -8.02 7.15 15.52
C LEU A 203 -6.51 7.16 15.77
N LEU A 204 -5.92 6.05 16.23
CA LEU A 204 -4.48 5.93 16.43
C LEU A 204 -3.71 5.99 15.10
N GLU A 205 -4.20 5.35 14.06
CA GLU A 205 -3.61 5.40 12.70
C GLU A 205 -3.68 6.81 12.12
N LEU A 206 -4.84 7.46 12.21
CA LEU A 206 -4.99 8.85 11.76
C LEU A 206 -4.08 9.78 12.57
N ALA A 207 -3.99 9.61 13.89
CA ALA A 207 -3.11 10.39 14.73
C ALA A 207 -1.63 10.22 14.35
N ALA A 208 -1.19 9.01 14.00
CA ALA A 208 0.17 8.76 13.50
C ALA A 208 0.43 9.53 12.21
N THR A 209 -0.50 9.47 11.25
CA THR A 209 -0.43 10.20 9.98
C THR A 209 -0.37 11.71 10.20
N LEU A 210 -1.24 12.26 11.06
CA LEU A 210 -1.29 13.69 11.34
C LEU A 210 -0.02 14.18 12.05
N LYS A 211 0.52 13.40 13.01
CA LYS A 211 1.81 13.70 13.67
C LYS A 211 2.95 13.77 12.68
N GLN A 212 3.03 12.78 11.79
CA GLN A 212 4.07 12.73 10.77
C GLN A 212 3.98 13.93 9.81
N ARG A 213 2.79 14.24 9.31
CA ARG A 213 2.54 15.35 8.39
C ARG A 213 2.78 16.72 9.03
N CYS A 214 2.51 16.87 10.32
CA CYS A 214 2.74 18.12 11.05
C CYS A 214 4.16 18.24 11.62
N GLY A 215 4.93 17.15 11.70
CA GLY A 215 6.26 17.14 12.30
C GLY A 215 6.24 17.42 13.82
N THR A 216 5.13 17.05 14.51
CA THR A 216 4.94 17.36 15.93
C THR A 216 4.42 16.14 16.69
N GLY A 217 4.53 16.17 18.03
CA GLY A 217 3.95 15.17 18.91
C GLY A 217 2.43 15.30 19.01
N GLY A 218 1.78 14.21 19.42
CA GLY A 218 0.33 14.18 19.64
C GLY A 218 -0.10 12.88 20.32
N THR A 219 -1.32 12.83 20.80
CA THR A 219 -1.92 11.66 21.47
C THR A 219 -3.39 11.51 21.06
N VAL A 220 -3.94 10.33 21.26
CA VAL A 220 -5.38 10.09 21.21
C VAL A 220 -5.90 10.02 22.64
N LYS A 221 -6.93 10.78 22.95
CA LYS A 221 -7.55 10.81 24.26
C LYS A 221 -9.06 11.01 24.14
N GLU A 222 -9.85 10.19 24.82
CA GLU A 222 -11.32 10.30 24.88
C GLU A 222 -11.98 10.40 23.47
N GLY A 223 -11.47 9.63 22.50
CA GLY A 223 -12.00 9.64 21.11
C GLY A 223 -11.60 10.87 20.29
N GLN A 224 -10.65 11.67 20.77
CA GLN A 224 -10.12 12.84 20.06
C GLN A 224 -8.62 12.71 19.84
N ILE A 225 -8.14 13.32 18.74
CA ILE A 225 -6.70 13.40 18.46
C ILE A 225 -6.22 14.78 18.90
N GLU A 226 -5.23 14.83 19.76
CA GLU A 226 -4.56 16.04 20.20
C GLU A 226 -3.18 16.16 19.54
N ILE A 227 -2.92 17.24 18.82
CA ILE A 227 -1.62 17.54 18.18
C ILE A 227 -1.00 18.74 18.88
N GLN A 228 0.28 18.66 19.22
CA GLN A 228 0.98 19.73 19.95
C GLN A 228 1.10 21.00 19.11
N GLY A 229 0.85 22.14 19.73
CA GLY A 229 0.91 23.46 19.11
C GLY A 229 -0.37 23.87 18.39
N ASP A 230 -0.34 25.05 17.79
CA ASP A 230 -1.40 25.54 16.90
C ASP A 230 -1.12 25.07 15.47
N GLN A 231 -1.70 23.96 15.09
CA GLN A 231 -1.53 23.31 13.78
C GLN A 231 -2.81 23.34 12.95
N ARG A 232 -3.78 24.21 13.31
CA ARG A 232 -5.12 24.22 12.69
C ARG A 232 -5.10 24.35 11.18
N ASP A 233 -4.29 25.23 10.62
CA ASP A 233 -4.24 25.43 9.16
C ASP A 233 -3.63 24.23 8.45
N ARG A 234 -2.58 23.66 9.02
CA ARG A 234 -1.89 22.50 8.46
C ARG A 234 -2.74 21.24 8.55
N LEU A 235 -3.39 21.02 9.69
CA LEU A 235 -4.31 19.90 9.89
C LEU A 235 -5.56 20.01 9.02
N ALA A 236 -6.10 21.23 8.80
CA ALA A 236 -7.22 21.42 7.91
C ALA A 236 -6.86 20.98 6.47
N ALA A 237 -5.73 21.44 5.94
CA ALA A 237 -5.27 21.05 4.61
C ALA A 237 -5.05 19.52 4.47
N VAL A 238 -4.46 18.89 5.50
CA VAL A 238 -4.24 17.42 5.50
C VAL A 238 -5.57 16.67 5.56
N LEU A 239 -6.48 17.05 6.45
CA LEU A 239 -7.79 16.40 6.58
C LEU A 239 -8.65 16.57 5.32
N GLU A 240 -8.63 17.75 4.69
CA GLU A 240 -9.31 17.99 3.43
C GLU A 240 -8.72 17.14 2.30
N SER A 241 -7.39 16.99 2.22
CA SER A 241 -6.74 16.09 1.26
C SER A 241 -7.09 14.59 1.48
N LEU A 242 -7.48 14.23 2.70
CA LEU A 242 -7.97 12.88 3.06
C LEU A 242 -9.50 12.73 2.83
N GLY A 243 -10.17 13.75 2.28
CA GLY A 243 -11.59 13.69 1.92
C GLY A 243 -12.57 14.08 3.02
N TYR A 244 -12.09 14.68 4.14
CA TYR A 244 -12.95 15.19 5.21
C TYR A 244 -13.39 16.63 4.94
N LYS A 245 -14.58 16.98 5.39
CA LYS A 245 -14.99 18.38 5.55
C LYS A 245 -14.55 18.87 6.93
N VAL A 246 -13.76 19.92 6.98
CA VAL A 246 -13.24 20.48 8.23
C VAL A 246 -14.10 21.63 8.71
N LYS A 247 -14.62 21.50 9.94
CA LYS A 247 -15.30 22.60 10.65
C LYS A 247 -14.42 23.11 11.78
N ARG A 248 -13.95 24.33 11.68
CA ARG A 248 -13.18 24.97 12.78
C ARG A 248 -14.12 25.32 13.93
N VAL A 249 -13.75 24.94 15.16
CA VAL A 249 -14.51 25.22 16.38
C VAL A 249 -13.58 25.85 17.42
N GLY A 250 -14.05 26.94 18.05
CA GLY A 250 -13.33 27.67 19.08
C GLY A 250 -12.20 28.55 18.50
N GLY A 251 -12.35 29.85 18.63
CA GLY A 251 -11.35 30.90 18.46
C GLY A 251 -10.89 31.40 19.82
#